data_58143723689800782bd02b9e3e8e075a
#
_entry.id   58143723689800782bd02b9e3e8e075a
#
_cell.length_a   1.000
_cell.length_b   1.000
_cell.length_c   1.000
_cell.angle_alpha   90.00
_cell.angle_beta   90.00
_cell.angle_gamma   90.00
#
_symmetry.space_group_name_H-M   'P 1'
#
loop_
_entity.id
_entity.type
_entity.pdbx_description
1 polymer ?
#
loop_
_entity_poly.entity_id
_entity_poly.type
_entity_poly.pdbx_seq_one_letter_code
_entity_poly.pdbx_strand_id
1 'polypeptide(L)'
;YRRQRQMCIRDRCYPIDLHNPMGRGYDMRFIKYPGQAYGIPYRCIVPAKIENLLVAGRCISADFYAESAIRISSTCMAIGEAAGTAAALCVVKHKSPRDLDANLLRQKLASQGVCLEQFVYNTPLVDEK
;
A
#
# COMPACT_ATOMS: atom_id res chain seq x y z
N TYR A 1 -2.27 4.72 17.60
CA TYR A 1 -2.60 5.41 16.35
C TYR A 1 -1.37 5.68 15.46
N ARG A 2 -0.22 6.07 16.00
CA ARG A 2 1.01 6.29 15.19
C ARG A 2 1.64 4.98 14.70
N ARG A 3 1.56 3.87 15.42
CA ARG A 3 2.14 2.59 14.99
C ARG A 3 1.42 1.98 13.79
N GLN A 4 0.11 2.13 13.67
CA GLN A 4 -0.64 1.65 12.48
C GLN A 4 -0.30 2.43 11.21
N ARG A 5 0.24 3.66 11.30
CA ARG A 5 0.66 4.44 10.14
C ARG A 5 1.85 3.87 9.38
N GLN A 6 2.65 3.03 10.01
CA GLN A 6 3.89 2.48 9.45
C GLN A 6 3.78 1.02 8.99
N MET A 7 2.60 0.41 9.13
CA MET A 7 2.40 -0.99 8.77
C MET A 7 2.00 -1.13 7.31
N CYS A 8 2.99 -1.44 6.51
CA CYS A 8 2.81 -1.74 5.10
C CYS A 8 2.31 -3.15 4.92
N ILE A 9 1.24 -3.31 4.14
CA ILE A 9 0.64 -4.60 3.80
C ILE A 9 1.22 -5.19 2.52
N ARG A 10 1.95 -4.39 1.75
CA ARG A 10 2.66 -4.79 0.53
C ARG A 10 3.84 -3.86 0.26
N ASP A 11 4.91 -4.43 -0.28
CA ASP A 11 6.09 -3.71 -0.73
C ASP A 11 6.13 -3.71 -2.25
N ARG A 12 6.44 -2.56 -2.85
CA ARG A 12 6.48 -2.36 -4.30
C ARG A 12 7.64 -1.46 -4.71
N CYS A 13 8.13 -1.69 -5.92
CA CYS A 13 9.28 -0.97 -6.49
C CYS A 13 8.98 -0.30 -7.83
N TYR A 14 7.70 -0.14 -8.18
CA TYR A 14 7.35 0.54 -9.44
C TYR A 14 7.55 2.04 -9.30
N PRO A 15 8.15 2.72 -10.29
CA PRO A 15 8.39 4.16 -10.23
C PRO A 15 7.09 4.96 -10.25
N ILE A 16 7.18 6.22 -9.84
CA ILE A 16 6.13 7.21 -10.07
C ILE A 16 6.10 7.49 -11.57
N ASP A 17 5.02 7.09 -12.23
CA ASP A 17 4.85 7.19 -13.68
C ASP A 17 3.69 8.16 -13.97
N LEU A 18 4.06 9.39 -14.30
CA LEU A 18 3.12 10.47 -14.57
C LEU A 18 3.01 10.72 -16.06
N HIS A 19 1.82 10.54 -16.61
CA HIS A 19 1.49 10.97 -17.97
C HIS A 19 1.08 12.44 -17.94
N ASN A 20 1.78 13.27 -18.75
CA ASN A 20 1.43 14.68 -18.86
C ASN A 20 0.20 14.84 -19.77
N PRO A 21 -0.97 15.25 -19.23
CA PRO A 21 -2.20 15.39 -20.03
C PRO A 21 -2.16 16.59 -20.99
N MET A 22 -1.22 17.52 -20.81
CA MET A 22 -1.17 18.78 -21.56
C MET A 22 0.02 18.84 -22.54
N GLY A 23 0.82 17.77 -22.65
CA GLY A 23 2.03 17.79 -23.46
C GLY A 23 2.48 16.42 -23.97
N ARG A 24 3.46 16.43 -24.87
CA ARG A 24 4.13 15.21 -25.31
C ARG A 24 5.15 14.80 -24.24
N GLY A 25 4.99 13.60 -23.70
CA GLY A 25 5.94 13.01 -22.77
C GLY A 25 5.29 12.51 -21.47
N TYR A 26 6.08 11.80 -20.74
CA TYR A 26 5.76 11.31 -19.40
C TYR A 26 6.92 11.69 -18.48
N ASP A 27 6.59 11.97 -17.23
CA ASP A 27 7.57 12.20 -16.16
C ASP A 27 7.66 10.92 -15.35
N MET A 28 8.78 10.22 -15.48
CA MET A 28 9.04 9.01 -14.72
C MET A 28 10.05 9.32 -13.62
N ARG A 29 9.58 9.38 -12.39
CA ARG A 29 10.43 9.61 -11.23
C ARG A 29 10.74 8.29 -10.56
N PHE A 30 11.97 7.86 -10.70
CA PHE A 30 12.45 6.70 -9.95
C PHE A 30 12.62 7.06 -8.47
N ILE A 31 12.21 6.16 -7.60
CA ILE A 31 12.64 6.18 -6.21
C ILE A 31 14.18 6.17 -6.25
N LYS A 32 14.81 7.03 -5.46
CA LYS A 32 16.22 7.47 -5.53
C LYS A 32 17.26 6.35 -5.71
N TYR A 33 16.89 5.12 -5.40
CA TYR A 33 17.78 3.96 -5.54
C TYR A 33 17.04 2.83 -6.29
N PRO A 34 17.60 2.31 -7.40
CA PRO A 34 17.08 1.13 -8.07
C PRO A 34 16.95 -0.04 -7.07
N GLY A 35 15.79 -0.69 -7.06
CA GLY A 35 15.52 -1.82 -6.16
C GLY A 35 14.94 -1.44 -4.80
N GLN A 36 14.76 -0.17 -4.47
CA GLN A 36 13.99 0.20 -3.27
C GLN A 36 12.50 -0.03 -3.50
N ALA A 37 11.89 -0.70 -2.55
CA ALA A 37 10.46 -0.86 -2.49
C ALA A 37 9.85 0.18 -1.54
N TYR A 38 8.60 0.52 -1.78
CA TYR A 38 7.79 1.32 -0.87
C TYR A 38 6.64 0.47 -0.35
N GLY A 39 6.19 0.79 0.85
CA GLY A 39 5.11 0.06 1.46
C GLY A 39 3.76 0.76 1.29
N ILE A 40 2.70 -0.02 1.09
CA ILE A 40 1.33 0.46 1.04
C ILE A 40 0.71 0.28 2.43
N PRO A 41 0.36 1.36 3.15
CA PRO A 41 -0.21 1.27 4.48
C PRO A 41 -1.61 0.64 4.49
N TYR A 42 -1.90 -0.16 5.52
CA TYR A 42 -3.22 -0.81 5.69
C TYR A 42 -4.39 0.20 5.65
N ARG A 43 -4.20 1.37 6.25
CA ARG A 43 -5.23 2.43 6.26
C ARG A 43 -5.69 2.88 4.87
N CYS A 44 -4.87 2.66 3.82
CA CYS A 44 -5.25 3.05 2.45
C CYS A 44 -6.40 2.21 1.89
N ILE A 45 -6.62 1.02 2.45
CA ILE A 45 -7.72 0.11 2.05
C ILE A 45 -8.93 0.19 2.99
N VAL A 46 -8.86 0.99 4.07
CA VAL A 46 -9.95 1.13 5.06
C VAL A 46 -10.61 2.51 4.92
N PRO A 47 -11.87 2.59 4.45
CA PRO A 47 -12.58 3.85 4.32
C PRO A 47 -12.74 4.58 5.66
N ALA A 48 -12.62 5.91 5.63
CA ALA A 48 -12.66 6.72 6.84
C ALA A 48 -14.05 6.81 7.48
N LYS A 49 -15.12 6.75 6.68
CA LYS A 49 -16.50 7.02 7.11
C LYS A 49 -17.44 5.82 7.00
N ILE A 50 -17.01 4.75 6.36
CA ILE A 50 -17.82 3.55 6.14
C ILE A 50 -17.21 2.40 6.94
N GLU A 51 -18.03 1.75 7.73
CA GLU A 51 -17.64 0.55 8.48
C GLU A 51 -17.88 -0.71 7.66
N ASN A 52 -17.25 -1.80 8.05
CA ASN A 52 -17.37 -3.12 7.41
C ASN A 52 -17.11 -3.16 5.91
N LEU A 53 -16.30 -2.23 5.42
CA LEU A 53 -15.87 -2.14 4.02
C LEU A 53 -14.35 -2.10 3.94
N LEU A 54 -13.82 -2.84 2.98
CA LEU A 54 -12.43 -2.72 2.51
C LEU A 54 -12.47 -2.39 1.02
N VAL A 55 -11.55 -1.55 0.58
CA VAL A 55 -11.38 -1.21 -0.84
C VAL A 55 -10.04 -1.75 -1.34
N ALA A 56 -9.97 -2.08 -2.63
CA ALA A 56 -8.77 -2.65 -3.23
C ALA A 56 -8.56 -2.15 -4.66
N GLY A 57 -7.39 -2.43 -5.21
CA GLY A 57 -7.04 -2.01 -6.56
C GLY A 57 -6.84 -0.50 -6.64
N ARG A 58 -7.31 0.11 -7.72
CA ARG A 58 -7.16 1.55 -7.99
C ARG A 58 -8.08 2.45 -7.16
N CYS A 59 -8.95 1.86 -6.33
CA CYS A 59 -9.90 2.59 -5.49
C CYS A 59 -9.36 2.92 -4.10
N ILE A 60 -8.13 2.52 -3.75
CA ILE A 60 -7.55 2.80 -2.45
C ILE A 60 -7.25 4.29 -2.28
N SER A 61 -7.12 4.72 -1.03
CA SER A 61 -6.78 6.10 -0.71
C SER A 61 -5.30 6.38 -1.01
N ALA A 62 -5.05 7.22 -2.00
CA ALA A 62 -3.71 7.65 -2.39
C ALA A 62 -3.77 9.09 -2.90
N ASP A 63 -2.65 9.80 -2.82
CA ASP A 63 -2.48 11.07 -3.53
C ASP A 63 -2.11 10.83 -5.00
N PHE A 64 -2.04 11.90 -5.78
CA PHE A 64 -1.79 11.83 -7.22
C PHE A 64 -0.48 11.09 -7.57
N TYR A 65 0.59 11.32 -6.81
CA TYR A 65 1.88 10.69 -7.04
C TYR A 65 1.88 9.20 -6.63
N ALA A 66 1.33 8.90 -5.47
CA ALA A 66 1.21 7.52 -5.02
C ALA A 66 0.31 6.70 -5.95
N GLU A 67 -0.82 7.28 -6.41
CA GLU A 67 -1.73 6.61 -7.35
C GLU A 67 -1.00 6.24 -8.64
N SER A 68 -0.16 7.11 -9.18
CA SER A 68 0.60 6.83 -10.41
C SER A 68 1.55 5.63 -10.26
N ALA A 69 2.04 5.37 -9.06
CA ALA A 69 2.94 4.26 -8.77
C ALA A 69 2.21 2.94 -8.45
N ILE A 70 1.00 3.01 -7.87
CA ILE A 70 0.28 1.81 -7.41
C ILE A 70 -0.77 1.30 -8.39
N ARG A 71 -1.13 2.05 -9.43
CA ARG A 71 -2.20 1.73 -10.39
C ARG A 71 -1.93 0.54 -11.31
N ILE A 72 -0.72 0.01 -11.33
CA ILE A 72 -0.35 -1.13 -12.17
C ILE A 72 -1.04 -2.42 -11.71
N SER A 73 -1.34 -3.31 -12.65
CA SER A 73 -2.14 -4.51 -12.39
C SER A 73 -1.56 -5.40 -11.30
N SER A 74 -0.26 -5.64 -11.29
CA SER A 74 0.39 -6.46 -10.27
C SER A 74 0.27 -5.89 -8.86
N THR A 75 0.34 -4.56 -8.71
CA THR A 75 0.12 -3.89 -7.42
C THR A 75 -1.34 -3.98 -7.00
N CYS A 76 -2.28 -3.76 -7.94
CA CYS A 76 -3.72 -3.88 -7.68
C CYS A 76 -4.11 -5.30 -7.23
N MET A 77 -3.55 -6.34 -7.86
CA MET A 77 -3.77 -7.75 -7.47
C MET A 77 -3.26 -8.01 -6.05
N ALA A 78 -2.08 -7.52 -5.74
CA ALA A 78 -1.48 -7.66 -4.41
C ALA A 78 -2.27 -6.93 -3.31
N ILE A 79 -2.81 -5.75 -3.61
CA ILE A 79 -3.71 -5.04 -2.70
C ILE A 79 -5.00 -5.83 -2.50
N GLY A 80 -5.52 -6.45 -3.57
CA GLY A 80 -6.69 -7.32 -3.52
C GLY A 80 -6.49 -8.54 -2.61
N GLU A 81 -5.34 -9.21 -2.71
CA GLU A 81 -4.96 -10.32 -1.82
C GLU A 81 -4.90 -9.87 -0.36
N ALA A 82 -4.28 -8.72 -0.09
CA ALA A 82 -4.21 -8.18 1.26
C ALA A 82 -5.61 -7.81 1.81
N ALA A 83 -6.46 -7.20 0.99
CA ALA A 83 -7.82 -6.84 1.40
C ALA A 83 -8.69 -8.09 1.65
N GLY A 84 -8.62 -9.12 0.79
CA GLY A 84 -9.32 -10.38 0.99
C GLY A 84 -8.87 -11.12 2.25
N THR A 85 -7.56 -11.17 2.50
CA THR A 85 -7.00 -11.77 3.71
C THR A 85 -7.44 -10.99 4.97
N ALA A 86 -7.44 -9.65 4.90
CA ALA A 86 -7.93 -8.81 5.98
C ALA A 86 -9.43 -9.05 6.27
N ALA A 87 -10.26 -9.14 5.23
CA ALA A 87 -11.69 -9.43 5.39
C ALA A 87 -11.92 -10.78 6.08
N ALA A 88 -11.20 -11.82 5.66
CA ALA A 88 -11.27 -13.13 6.29
C ALA A 88 -10.85 -13.08 7.77
N LEU A 89 -9.77 -12.37 8.09
CA LEU A 89 -9.32 -12.18 9.47
C LEU A 89 -10.35 -11.41 10.31
N CYS A 90 -11.00 -10.39 9.75
CA CYS A 90 -12.07 -9.64 10.42
C CYS A 90 -13.21 -10.57 10.84
N VAL A 91 -13.66 -11.46 9.95
CA VAL A 91 -14.70 -12.44 10.26
C VAL A 91 -14.26 -13.41 11.35
N VAL A 92 -13.08 -14.03 11.20
CA VAL A 92 -12.57 -15.04 12.15
C VAL A 92 -12.31 -14.43 13.53
N LYS A 93 -11.88 -13.18 13.58
CA LYS A 93 -11.55 -12.50 14.85
C LYS A 93 -12.70 -11.66 15.40
N HIS A 94 -13.86 -11.64 14.75
CA HIS A 94 -15.00 -10.78 15.13
C HIS A 94 -14.59 -9.31 15.32
N LYS A 95 -13.80 -8.79 14.38
CA LYS A 95 -13.29 -7.40 14.36
C LYS A 95 -13.80 -6.64 13.16
N SER A 96 -13.97 -5.33 13.32
CA SER A 96 -14.18 -4.48 12.16
C SER A 96 -12.86 -4.31 11.38
N PRO A 97 -12.90 -3.96 10.08
CA PRO A 97 -11.68 -3.62 9.33
C PRO A 97 -10.83 -2.56 10.00
N ARG A 98 -11.44 -1.63 10.70
CA ARG A 98 -10.75 -0.53 11.39
C ARG A 98 -9.99 -0.99 12.63
N ASP A 99 -10.48 -2.03 13.30
CA ASP A 99 -9.95 -2.57 14.55
C ASP A 99 -9.01 -3.77 14.34
N LEU A 100 -8.83 -4.18 13.08
CA LEU A 100 -7.91 -5.26 12.75
C LEU A 100 -6.46 -4.83 13.00
N ASP A 101 -5.73 -5.67 13.72
CA ASP A 101 -4.29 -5.48 13.88
C ASP A 101 -3.56 -5.78 12.57
N ALA A 102 -2.93 -4.76 12.00
CA ALA A 102 -2.19 -4.88 10.77
C ALA A 102 -0.96 -5.79 10.88
N ASN A 103 -0.40 -6.01 12.09
CA ASN A 103 0.67 -7.01 12.30
C ASN A 103 0.14 -8.42 12.08
N LEU A 104 -1.06 -8.72 12.58
CA LEU A 104 -1.69 -10.01 12.37
C LEU A 104 -1.92 -10.27 10.88
N LEU A 105 -2.37 -9.25 10.14
CA LEU A 105 -2.51 -9.33 8.69
C LEU A 105 -1.16 -9.62 8.02
N ARG A 106 -0.10 -8.89 8.39
CA ARG A 106 1.26 -9.11 7.85
C ARG A 106 1.77 -10.52 8.11
N GLN A 107 1.62 -11.03 9.33
CA GLN A 107 2.01 -12.39 9.68
C GLN A 107 1.25 -13.43 8.84
N LYS A 108 -0.05 -13.22 8.63
CA LYS A 108 -0.86 -14.09 7.79
C LYS A 108 -0.40 -14.07 6.33
N LEU A 109 -0.18 -12.89 5.76
CA LEU A 109 0.33 -12.74 4.40
C LEU A 109 1.71 -13.38 4.24
N ALA A 110 2.62 -13.18 5.18
CA ALA A 110 3.94 -13.82 5.17
C ALA A 110 3.83 -15.35 5.22
N SER A 111 2.92 -15.90 6.03
CA SER A 111 2.68 -17.35 6.09
C SER A 111 2.11 -17.94 4.78
N GLN A 112 1.55 -17.10 3.91
CA GLN A 112 1.05 -17.43 2.58
C GLN A 112 2.11 -17.25 1.48
N GLY A 113 3.35 -16.95 1.86
CA GLY A 113 4.46 -16.77 0.92
C GLY A 113 4.58 -15.36 0.35
N VAL A 114 3.84 -14.40 0.91
CA VAL A 114 4.00 -13.00 0.51
C VAL A 114 5.32 -12.45 1.05
N CYS A 115 6.18 -11.98 0.15
CA CYS A 115 7.40 -11.31 0.54
C CYS A 115 7.05 -9.92 1.11
N LEU A 116 7.27 -9.75 2.40
CA LEU A 116 7.13 -8.50 3.13
C LEU A 116 8.48 -8.18 3.75
N GLU A 117 9.38 -7.62 2.96
CA GLU A 117 10.68 -7.22 3.47
C GLU A 117 10.52 -6.06 4.46
N GLN A 118 11.30 -6.11 5.53
CA GLN A 118 11.40 -4.99 6.45
C GLN A 118 12.30 -3.92 5.82
N PHE A 119 11.70 -3.01 5.06
CA PHE A 119 12.44 -1.82 4.66
C PHE A 119 12.58 -0.91 5.88
N VAL A 120 13.81 -0.78 6.33
CA VAL A 120 14.19 0.20 7.33
C VAL A 120 14.11 1.57 6.67
N TYR A 121 13.08 2.34 7.00
CA TYR A 121 12.94 3.74 6.60
C TYR A 121 13.97 4.62 7.33
N ASN A 122 15.26 4.42 7.02
CA ASN A 122 16.34 5.24 7.56
C ASN A 122 16.86 6.25 6.53
N THR A 123 16.10 6.53 5.47
CA THR A 123 16.50 7.57 4.54
C THR A 123 15.75 8.86 4.90
N PRO A 124 16.44 9.94 5.28
CA PRO A 124 15.81 11.23 5.44
C PRO A 124 15.15 11.65 4.13
N LEU A 125 13.93 12.17 4.21
CA LEU A 125 13.28 12.85 3.09
C LEU A 125 14.27 13.89 2.56
N VAL A 126 14.64 13.76 1.31
CA VAL A 126 15.57 14.71 0.68
C VAL A 126 14.82 16.01 0.54
N ASP A 127 15.30 17.06 1.22
CA ASP A 127 14.82 18.42 1.05
C ASP A 127 14.91 18.78 -0.44
N GLU A 128 13.78 19.12 -1.03
CA GLU A 128 13.69 19.72 -2.35
C GLU A 128 14.41 21.06 -2.31
N LYS A 129 15.50 21.17 -3.03
CA LYS A 129 16.08 22.44 -3.45
C LYS A 129 15.64 22.74 -4.84
#